data_c4c0ecdc09908bd067c372588adbd058
#
_entry.id   c4c0ecdc09908bd067c372588adbd058
#
_cell.length_a   1.000
_cell.length_b   1.000
_cell.length_c   1.000
_cell.angle_alpha   90.00
_cell.angle_beta   90.00
_cell.angle_gamma   90.00
#
_symmetry.space_group_name_H-M   'P 1'
#
loop_
_entity.id
_entity.type
_entity.pdbx_description
1 polymer ?
#
loop_
_entity_poly.entity_id
_entity_poly.type
_entity_poly.pdbx_seq_one_letter_code
_entity_poly.pdbx_strand_id
1 'polypeptide(L)'
;MSDAPQLTIPVRPEDHAQGAATAAVTLVEYGDYQCPYCGAAYPLVKDLQRRFATDLRFVFRNFPLTQAHPLAQMAAELAEAAAEQQKFWPMHDWIYENQAQWSTNGAEQLLGGIIAVGIDADVLERALKKPQIDQRIKADFRGGVRSGVNGTPGFFINGRLHQGAPSALAHAIERAIDR
;
A
#
# COMPACT_ATOMS: atom_id res chain seq x y z
N MET A 1 3.88 30.55 3.04
CA MET A 1 3.05 29.31 3.06
C MET A 1 3.96 28.20 2.56
N SER A 2 4.42 27.29 3.41
CA SER A 2 5.27 26.19 2.94
C SER A 2 4.41 25.28 2.05
N ASP A 3 4.86 25.07 0.81
CA ASP A 3 4.22 24.08 -0.07
C ASP A 3 4.24 22.70 0.61
N ALA A 4 3.11 21.99 0.53
CA ALA A 4 3.05 20.62 1.05
C ALA A 4 4.12 19.75 0.36
N PRO A 5 4.77 18.84 1.10
CA PRO A 5 5.76 17.94 0.51
C PRO A 5 5.24 17.25 -0.74
N GLN A 6 6.11 17.05 -1.72
CA GLN A 6 5.76 16.44 -2.99
C GLN A 6 6.37 15.04 -3.11
N LEU A 7 5.69 14.19 -3.87
CA LEU A 7 6.15 12.86 -4.21
C LEU A 7 7.46 12.95 -5.03
N THR A 8 8.58 12.52 -4.44
CA THR A 8 9.91 12.62 -5.07
C THR A 8 10.07 11.63 -6.21
N ILE A 9 9.40 10.48 -6.12
CA ILE A 9 9.40 9.45 -7.15
C ILE A 9 8.01 9.41 -7.77
N PRO A 10 7.83 9.88 -9.01
CA PRO A 10 6.55 9.81 -9.71
C PRO A 10 6.00 8.37 -9.77
N VAL A 11 4.70 8.25 -9.98
CA VAL A 11 4.08 6.94 -10.23
C VAL A 11 4.58 6.38 -11.55
N ARG A 12 4.94 5.10 -11.56
CA ARG A 12 5.56 4.36 -12.65
C ARG A 12 4.70 3.18 -13.09
N PRO A 13 4.91 2.64 -14.27
CA PRO A 13 4.19 1.45 -14.74
C PRO A 13 4.36 0.22 -13.85
N GLU A 14 5.51 0.09 -13.19
CA GLU A 14 5.82 -1.02 -12.27
C GLU A 14 5.18 -0.89 -10.88
N ASP A 15 4.59 0.26 -10.55
CA ASP A 15 3.87 0.42 -9.28
C ASP A 15 2.61 -0.46 -9.24
N HIS A 16 2.28 -0.97 -8.06
CA HIS A 16 1.00 -1.65 -7.83
C HIS A 16 -0.12 -0.61 -7.86
N ALA A 17 -0.90 -0.64 -8.93
CA ALA A 17 -1.97 0.32 -9.17
C ALA A 17 -3.31 -0.36 -9.50
N GLN A 18 -4.40 0.24 -9.04
CA GLN A 18 -5.78 -0.08 -9.41
C GLN A 18 -6.46 1.18 -9.95
N GLY A 19 -7.37 1.01 -10.90
CA GLY A 19 -8.02 2.12 -11.60
C GLY A 19 -7.30 2.51 -12.89
N ALA A 20 -7.92 3.39 -13.67
CA ALA A 20 -7.41 3.79 -14.98
C ALA A 20 -6.13 4.64 -14.85
N ALA A 21 -5.16 4.40 -15.74
CA ALA A 21 -3.96 5.24 -15.79
C ALA A 21 -4.28 6.71 -16.15
N THR A 22 -5.43 6.94 -16.79
CA THR A 22 -5.94 8.25 -17.21
C THR A 22 -6.91 8.86 -16.20
N ALA A 23 -7.08 8.27 -15.01
CA ALA A 23 -7.93 8.81 -13.95
C ALA A 23 -7.51 10.24 -13.58
N ALA A 24 -8.49 11.10 -13.30
CA ALA A 24 -8.28 12.51 -12.96
C ALA A 24 -7.44 12.67 -11.68
N VAL A 25 -7.57 11.71 -10.75
CA VAL A 25 -6.87 11.73 -9.46
C VAL A 25 -6.06 10.45 -9.28
N THR A 26 -4.80 10.61 -8.88
CA THR A 26 -3.97 9.51 -8.40
C THR A 26 -3.75 9.66 -6.89
N LEU A 27 -4.19 8.65 -6.15
CA LEU A 27 -3.96 8.51 -4.70
C LEU A 27 -2.83 7.50 -4.48
N VAL A 28 -1.71 7.95 -3.94
CA VAL A 28 -0.61 7.07 -3.53
C VAL A 28 -0.64 6.92 -2.03
N GLU A 29 -0.65 5.68 -1.56
CA GLU A 29 -0.47 5.34 -0.15
C GLU A 29 0.91 4.75 0.08
N TYR A 30 1.65 5.30 1.04
CA TYR A 30 2.76 4.63 1.69
C TYR A 30 2.23 3.94 2.94
N GLY A 31 2.19 2.62 2.90
CA GLY A 31 1.51 1.80 3.90
C GLY A 31 2.41 0.76 4.55
N ASP A 32 2.06 0.42 5.79
CA ASP A 32 2.64 -0.64 6.59
C ASP A 32 1.53 -1.63 6.95
N TYR A 33 1.68 -2.87 6.50
CA TYR A 33 0.66 -3.90 6.70
C TYR A 33 0.37 -4.23 8.17
N GLN A 34 1.32 -4.00 9.08
CA GLN A 34 1.11 -4.25 10.52
C GLN A 34 0.68 -2.98 11.27
N CYS A 35 0.73 -1.80 10.67
CA CYS A 35 0.31 -0.57 11.28
C CYS A 35 -1.22 -0.55 11.50
N PRO A 36 -1.72 -0.37 12.73
CA PRO A 36 -3.16 -0.35 13.00
C PRO A 36 -3.87 0.83 12.33
N TYR A 37 -3.18 1.94 12.12
CA TYR A 37 -3.73 3.10 11.39
C TYR A 37 -3.90 2.81 9.89
N CYS A 38 -3.01 2.03 9.29
CA CYS A 38 -3.18 1.55 7.91
C CYS A 38 -4.35 0.56 7.82
N GLY A 39 -4.47 -0.36 8.79
CA GLY A 39 -5.62 -1.24 8.87
C GLY A 39 -6.95 -0.49 9.00
N ALA A 40 -7.00 0.58 9.79
CA ALA A 40 -8.17 1.44 9.89
C ALA A 40 -8.44 2.26 8.62
N ALA A 41 -7.41 2.64 7.87
CA ALA A 41 -7.53 3.37 6.60
C ALA A 41 -7.95 2.47 5.44
N TYR A 42 -7.62 1.17 5.46
CA TYR A 42 -7.91 0.23 4.38
C TYR A 42 -9.38 0.24 3.93
N PRO A 43 -10.40 0.06 4.81
CA PRO A 43 -11.80 0.12 4.38
C PRO A 43 -12.20 1.48 3.81
N LEU A 44 -11.60 2.58 4.28
CA LEU A 44 -11.85 3.91 3.72
C LEU A 44 -11.30 4.01 2.29
N VAL A 45 -10.10 3.49 2.05
CA VAL A 45 -9.52 3.46 0.70
C VAL A 45 -10.36 2.61 -0.25
N LYS A 46 -10.84 1.44 0.19
CA LYS A 46 -11.75 0.59 -0.61
C LYS A 46 -13.06 1.32 -0.93
N ASP A 47 -13.58 2.12 -0.01
CA ASP A 47 -14.77 2.95 -0.25
C ASP A 47 -14.50 4.06 -1.27
N LEU A 48 -13.37 4.75 -1.17
CA LEU A 48 -12.94 5.75 -2.14
C LEU A 48 -12.82 5.16 -3.54
N GLN A 49 -12.22 3.97 -3.67
CA GLN A 49 -12.11 3.27 -4.96
C GLN A 49 -13.48 2.94 -5.56
N ARG A 50 -14.46 2.54 -4.73
CA ARG A 50 -15.84 2.32 -5.21
C ARG A 50 -16.54 3.62 -5.61
N ARG A 51 -16.41 4.66 -4.78
CA ARG A 51 -17.10 5.94 -4.95
C ARG A 51 -16.59 6.70 -6.18
N PHE A 52 -15.29 6.68 -6.42
CA PHE A 52 -14.62 7.43 -7.50
C PHE A 52 -14.08 6.53 -8.62
N ALA A 53 -14.71 5.40 -8.86
CA ALA A 53 -14.24 4.29 -9.67
C ALA A 53 -13.53 4.68 -10.99
N THR A 54 -14.08 5.64 -11.75
CA THR A 54 -13.51 6.10 -13.03
C THR A 54 -12.48 7.21 -12.88
N ASP A 55 -12.54 7.96 -11.78
CA ASP A 55 -11.78 9.18 -11.57
C ASP A 55 -10.60 8.99 -10.63
N LEU A 56 -10.50 7.81 -9.99
CA LEU A 56 -9.46 7.50 -9.02
C LEU A 56 -8.56 6.35 -9.49
N ARG A 57 -7.27 6.63 -9.56
CA ARG A 57 -6.20 5.62 -9.61
C ARG A 57 -5.57 5.50 -8.22
N PHE A 58 -5.62 4.33 -7.64
CA PHE A 58 -4.96 4.03 -6.36
C PHE A 58 -3.62 3.33 -6.59
N VAL A 59 -2.60 3.75 -5.86
CA VAL A 59 -1.25 3.17 -5.88
C VAL A 59 -0.82 2.86 -4.46
N PHE A 60 -0.33 1.64 -4.23
CA PHE A 60 0.24 1.25 -2.94
C PHE A 60 1.76 1.13 -3.04
N ARG A 61 2.47 1.66 -2.05
CA ARG A 61 3.92 1.55 -1.86
C ARG A 61 4.24 1.11 -0.45
N ASN A 62 5.20 0.21 -0.30
CA ASN A 62 5.59 -0.36 0.98
C ASN A 62 6.36 0.65 1.85
N PHE A 63 5.96 0.77 3.11
CA PHE A 63 6.65 1.58 4.09
C PHE A 63 6.71 0.88 5.46
N PRO A 64 7.36 -0.32 5.55
CA PRO A 64 7.39 -1.12 6.77
C PRO A 64 8.20 -0.43 7.87
N LEU A 65 7.56 -0.15 9.00
CA LEU A 65 8.17 0.43 10.20
C LEU A 65 8.68 -0.68 11.12
N THR A 66 9.71 -1.41 10.69
CA THR A 66 10.17 -2.67 11.29
C THR A 66 10.59 -2.57 12.76
N GLN A 67 10.96 -1.39 13.24
CA GLN A 67 11.26 -1.17 14.66
C GLN A 67 10.00 -1.18 15.55
N ALA A 68 8.87 -0.73 15.01
CA ALA A 68 7.58 -0.71 15.72
C ALA A 68 6.73 -1.96 15.41
N HIS A 69 6.88 -2.49 14.20
CA HIS A 69 6.04 -3.54 13.63
C HIS A 69 6.92 -4.70 13.10
N PRO A 70 7.24 -5.69 13.93
CA PRO A 70 8.23 -6.75 13.61
C PRO A 70 7.83 -7.64 12.43
N LEU A 71 6.54 -7.78 12.11
CA LEU A 71 6.05 -8.58 10.98
C LEU A 71 5.78 -7.75 9.71
N ALA A 72 5.96 -6.43 9.75
CA ALA A 72 5.66 -5.54 8.62
C ALA A 72 6.48 -5.88 7.37
N GLN A 73 7.78 -6.19 7.54
CA GLN A 73 8.66 -6.59 6.44
C GLN A 73 8.18 -7.90 5.80
N MET A 74 7.89 -8.92 6.62
CA MET A 74 7.40 -10.21 6.13
C MET A 74 6.08 -10.08 5.37
N ALA A 75 5.15 -9.27 5.88
CA ALA A 75 3.87 -9.02 5.23
C ALA A 75 4.06 -8.34 3.86
N ALA A 76 4.97 -7.35 3.77
CA ALA A 76 5.32 -6.70 2.52
C ALA A 76 5.96 -7.68 1.52
N GLU A 77 6.89 -8.52 1.97
CA GLU A 77 7.53 -9.55 1.14
C GLU A 77 6.52 -10.55 0.58
N LEU A 78 5.54 -10.98 1.38
CA LEU A 78 4.49 -11.89 0.93
C LEU A 78 3.60 -11.24 -0.15
N ALA A 79 3.22 -9.98 0.02
CA ALA A 79 2.43 -9.26 -0.98
C ALA A 79 3.22 -9.08 -2.29
N GLU A 80 4.49 -8.67 -2.21
CA GLU A 80 5.36 -8.51 -3.39
C GLU A 80 5.63 -9.85 -4.08
N ALA A 81 5.88 -10.92 -3.34
CA ALA A 81 6.10 -12.25 -3.93
C ALA A 81 4.82 -12.80 -4.59
N ALA A 82 3.64 -12.50 -4.04
CA ALA A 82 2.35 -12.85 -4.65
C ALA A 82 2.14 -12.17 -6.02
N ALA A 83 2.79 -11.03 -6.25
CA ALA A 83 2.73 -10.33 -7.53
C ALA A 83 3.25 -11.17 -8.72
N GLU A 84 4.20 -12.08 -8.49
CA GLU A 84 4.69 -13.03 -9.50
C GLU A 84 3.57 -13.94 -10.06
N GLN A 85 2.51 -14.12 -9.30
CA GLN A 85 1.32 -14.89 -9.68
C GLN A 85 0.12 -13.98 -9.97
N GLN A 86 0.33 -12.69 -10.21
CA GLN A 86 -0.72 -11.68 -10.41
C GLN A 86 -1.68 -11.57 -9.22
N LYS A 87 -1.20 -11.90 -8.01
CA LYS A 87 -2.00 -11.96 -6.78
C LYS A 87 -1.58 -10.91 -5.74
N PHE A 88 -0.89 -9.85 -6.16
CA PHE A 88 -0.57 -8.75 -5.25
C PHE A 88 -1.82 -8.23 -4.54
N TRP A 89 -2.83 -7.79 -5.29
CA TRP A 89 -4.03 -7.21 -4.71
C TRP A 89 -4.86 -8.17 -3.87
N PRO A 90 -5.12 -9.41 -4.30
CA PRO A 90 -5.76 -10.39 -3.42
C PRO A 90 -5.00 -10.62 -2.12
N MET A 91 -3.66 -10.66 -2.14
CA MET A 91 -2.85 -10.83 -0.94
C MET A 91 -2.84 -9.56 -0.08
N HIS A 92 -2.72 -8.38 -0.69
CA HIS A 92 -2.84 -7.08 -0.03
C HIS A 92 -4.16 -6.96 0.74
N ASP A 93 -5.27 -7.28 0.08
CA ASP A 93 -6.60 -7.23 0.67
C ASP A 93 -6.71 -8.21 1.84
N TRP A 94 -6.28 -9.46 1.63
CA TRP A 94 -6.31 -10.47 2.68
C TRP A 94 -5.49 -10.07 3.93
N ILE A 95 -4.30 -9.53 3.73
CA ILE A 95 -3.41 -9.10 4.83
C ILE A 95 -4.10 -8.03 5.69
N TYR A 96 -4.72 -7.02 5.09
CA TYR A 96 -5.41 -5.98 5.84
C TYR A 96 -6.72 -6.48 6.47
N GLU A 97 -7.52 -7.26 5.76
CA GLU A 97 -8.79 -7.82 6.27
C GLU A 97 -8.58 -8.73 7.47
N ASN A 98 -7.43 -9.38 7.58
CA ASN A 98 -7.09 -10.28 8.67
C ASN A 98 -6.03 -9.70 9.63
N GLN A 99 -5.71 -8.40 9.52
CA GLN A 99 -4.64 -7.75 10.29
C GLN A 99 -4.73 -7.99 11.79
N ALA A 100 -5.92 -7.84 12.39
CA ALA A 100 -6.11 -8.01 13.81
C ALA A 100 -5.74 -9.43 14.31
N GLN A 101 -5.91 -10.43 13.46
CA GLN A 101 -5.61 -11.82 13.81
C GLN A 101 -4.11 -12.11 13.72
N TRP A 102 -3.50 -11.88 12.55
CA TRP A 102 -2.10 -12.24 12.35
C TRP A 102 -1.12 -11.30 13.08
N SER A 103 -1.47 -10.02 13.25
CA SER A 103 -0.61 -9.08 13.98
C SER A 103 -0.48 -9.43 15.47
N THR A 104 -1.48 -10.11 16.04
CA THR A 104 -1.50 -10.56 17.43
C THR A 104 -0.97 -11.99 17.58
N ASN A 105 -1.34 -12.90 16.65
CA ASN A 105 -1.07 -14.34 16.76
C ASN A 105 0.21 -14.78 16.04
N GLY A 106 0.84 -13.87 15.31
CA GLY A 106 2.17 -14.07 14.73
C GLY A 106 2.20 -14.57 13.28
N ALA A 107 3.41 -14.86 12.82
CA ALA A 107 3.72 -15.17 11.43
C ALA A 107 2.93 -16.35 10.84
N GLU A 108 2.62 -17.36 11.63
CA GLU A 108 1.85 -18.53 11.16
C GLU A 108 0.47 -18.13 10.64
N GLN A 109 -0.19 -17.20 11.33
CA GLN A 109 -1.49 -16.70 10.90
C GLN A 109 -1.37 -15.88 9.60
N LEU A 110 -0.31 -15.11 9.45
CA LEU A 110 -0.03 -14.36 8.23
C LEU A 110 0.16 -15.29 7.03
N LEU A 111 0.82 -16.44 7.21
CA LEU A 111 0.99 -17.44 6.17
C LEU A 111 -0.34 -18.09 5.72
N GLY A 112 -1.38 -18.05 6.55
CA GLY A 112 -2.73 -18.50 6.17
C GLY A 112 -3.28 -17.81 4.92
N GLY A 113 -2.83 -16.61 4.62
CA GLY A 113 -3.16 -15.88 3.39
C GLY A 113 -2.74 -16.57 2.11
N ILE A 114 -1.66 -17.34 2.14
CA ILE A 114 -1.16 -18.10 0.99
C ILE A 114 -2.24 -19.07 0.50
N ILE A 115 -2.83 -19.81 1.43
CA ILE A 115 -3.91 -20.79 1.14
C ILE A 115 -5.19 -20.05 0.74
N ALA A 116 -5.57 -19.04 1.53
CA ALA A 116 -6.83 -18.30 1.34
C ALA A 116 -6.89 -17.61 -0.04
N VAL A 117 -5.76 -17.10 -0.51
CA VAL A 117 -5.63 -16.41 -1.81
C VAL A 117 -5.34 -17.42 -2.95
N GLY A 118 -5.07 -18.69 -2.62
CA GLY A 118 -4.76 -19.74 -3.59
C GLY A 118 -3.42 -19.51 -4.28
N ILE A 119 -2.41 -19.08 -3.53
CA ILE A 119 -1.05 -18.89 -4.04
C ILE A 119 -0.34 -20.24 -4.08
N ASP A 120 0.36 -20.53 -5.19
CA ASP A 120 1.26 -21.68 -5.30
C ASP A 120 2.47 -21.43 -4.38
N ALA A 121 2.64 -22.32 -3.40
CA ALA A 121 3.67 -22.16 -2.38
C ALA A 121 5.10 -22.29 -2.93
N ASP A 122 5.31 -23.17 -3.92
CA ASP A 122 6.63 -23.37 -4.53
C ASP A 122 7.05 -22.15 -5.36
N VAL A 123 6.09 -21.52 -6.07
CA VAL A 123 6.33 -20.27 -6.80
C VAL A 123 6.63 -19.15 -5.82
N LEU A 124 5.87 -19.04 -4.73
CA LEU A 124 6.06 -18.05 -3.69
C LEU A 124 7.45 -18.18 -3.03
N GLU A 125 7.84 -19.40 -2.64
CA GLU A 125 9.15 -19.65 -2.03
C GLU A 125 10.30 -19.23 -2.95
N ARG A 126 10.20 -19.52 -4.24
CA ARG A 126 11.19 -19.06 -5.24
C ARG A 126 11.20 -17.55 -5.37
N ALA A 127 10.04 -16.91 -5.36
CA ALA A 127 9.92 -15.45 -5.43
C ALA A 127 10.57 -14.78 -4.22
N LEU A 128 10.30 -15.25 -3.01
CA LEU A 128 10.87 -14.72 -1.77
C LEU A 128 12.41 -14.79 -1.71
N LYS A 129 13.03 -15.70 -2.47
CA LYS A 129 14.49 -15.80 -2.57
C LYS A 129 15.10 -14.78 -3.54
N LYS A 130 14.26 -14.06 -4.31
CA LYS A 130 14.73 -13.07 -5.28
C LYS A 130 15.09 -11.75 -4.58
N PRO A 131 16.31 -11.21 -4.81
CA PRO A 131 16.71 -9.93 -4.21
C PRO A 131 15.82 -8.75 -4.65
N GLN A 132 15.11 -8.86 -5.76
CA GLN A 132 14.22 -7.83 -6.28
C GLN A 132 13.07 -7.49 -5.34
N ILE A 133 12.57 -8.46 -4.56
CA ILE A 133 11.51 -8.25 -3.55
C ILE A 133 11.99 -7.24 -2.50
N ASP A 134 13.09 -7.54 -1.86
CA ASP A 134 13.68 -6.66 -0.83
C ASP A 134 14.10 -5.29 -1.41
N GLN A 135 14.69 -5.29 -2.61
CA GLN A 135 15.10 -4.07 -3.29
C GLN A 135 13.90 -3.15 -3.58
N ARG A 136 12.77 -3.71 -3.99
CA ARG A 136 11.54 -2.95 -4.21
C ARG A 136 11.02 -2.32 -2.92
N ILE A 137 10.87 -3.11 -1.86
CA ILE A 137 10.39 -2.62 -0.55
C ILE A 137 11.31 -1.50 -0.04
N LYS A 138 12.63 -1.68 -0.13
CA LYS A 138 13.61 -0.65 0.24
C LYS A 138 13.55 0.59 -0.64
N ALA A 139 13.27 0.43 -1.92
CA ALA A 139 13.13 1.57 -2.84
C ALA A 139 11.87 2.38 -2.52
N ASP A 140 10.74 1.72 -2.26
CA ASP A 140 9.51 2.36 -1.82
C ASP A 140 9.73 3.12 -0.51
N PHE A 141 10.29 2.47 0.50
CA PHE A 141 10.58 3.07 1.79
C PHE A 141 11.44 4.33 1.66
N ARG A 142 12.58 4.24 0.94
CA ARG A 142 13.47 5.38 0.70
C ARG A 142 12.78 6.50 -0.09
N GLY A 143 11.92 6.14 -1.03
CA GLY A 143 11.10 7.08 -1.79
C GLY A 143 10.13 7.84 -0.89
N GLY A 144 9.47 7.14 0.03
CA GLY A 144 8.57 7.72 1.03
C GLY A 144 9.30 8.69 1.96
N VAL A 145 10.44 8.28 2.52
CA VAL A 145 11.26 9.15 3.38
C VAL A 145 11.65 10.45 2.64
N ARG A 146 12.13 10.33 1.40
CA ARG A 146 12.49 11.51 0.59
C ARG A 146 11.29 12.40 0.25
N SER A 147 10.11 11.81 0.19
CA SER A 147 8.84 12.53 -0.06
C SER A 147 8.23 13.14 1.22
N GLY A 148 8.90 13.00 2.37
CA GLY A 148 8.45 13.57 3.63
C GLY A 148 7.48 12.68 4.43
N VAL A 149 7.36 11.39 4.08
CA VAL A 149 6.61 10.42 4.88
C VAL A 149 7.37 10.16 6.19
N ASN A 150 6.73 10.42 7.31
CA ASN A 150 7.29 10.25 8.65
C ASN A 150 6.45 9.30 9.54
N GLY A 151 5.43 8.68 8.97
CA GLY A 151 4.54 7.71 9.59
C GLY A 151 3.56 7.14 8.58
N THR A 152 2.85 6.09 8.98
CA THR A 152 1.90 5.40 8.11
C THR A 152 0.47 5.42 8.67
N PRO A 153 -0.55 5.49 7.78
CA PRO A 153 -0.43 5.66 6.32
C PRO A 153 -0.02 7.09 5.92
N GLY A 154 0.81 7.21 4.89
CA GLY A 154 1.13 8.48 4.23
C GLY A 154 0.44 8.57 2.88
N PHE A 155 -0.46 9.55 2.67
CA PHE A 155 -1.23 9.70 1.44
C PHE A 155 -0.76 10.87 0.59
N PHE A 156 -0.68 10.67 -0.72
CA PHE A 156 -0.42 11.72 -1.71
C PHE A 156 -1.56 11.76 -2.72
N ILE A 157 -2.10 12.95 -2.95
CA ILE A 157 -3.13 13.21 -3.97
C ILE A 157 -2.46 14.01 -5.11
N ASN A 158 -2.45 13.45 -6.31
CA ASN A 158 -1.77 14.04 -7.48
C ASN A 158 -0.34 14.53 -7.15
N GLY A 159 0.40 13.70 -6.41
CA GLY A 159 1.80 13.95 -6.04
C GLY A 159 2.01 14.90 -4.85
N ARG A 160 0.96 15.44 -4.21
CA ARG A 160 1.06 16.31 -3.04
C ARG A 160 0.67 15.58 -1.75
N LEU A 161 1.48 15.68 -0.71
CA LEU A 161 1.20 15.05 0.58
C LEU A 161 -0.12 15.59 1.16
N HIS A 162 -1.04 14.68 1.45
CA HIS A 162 -2.27 14.99 2.18
C HIS A 162 -1.95 15.09 3.68
N GLN A 163 -2.07 16.29 4.24
CA GLN A 163 -1.77 16.57 5.64
C GLN A 163 -2.98 16.38 6.58
N GLY A 164 -4.11 15.96 6.05
CA GLY A 164 -5.33 15.72 6.81
C GLY A 164 -5.45 14.27 7.31
N ALA A 165 -6.45 14.03 8.16
CA ALA A 165 -6.82 12.67 8.55
C ALA A 165 -7.31 11.86 7.32
N PRO A 166 -7.18 10.51 7.32
CA PRO A 166 -7.71 9.67 6.23
C PRO A 166 -9.20 9.91 5.93
N SER A 167 -10.00 10.24 6.95
CA SER A 167 -11.43 10.58 6.79
C SER A 167 -11.69 11.82 5.92
N ALA A 168 -10.70 12.69 5.72
CA ALA A 168 -10.80 13.87 4.87
C ALA A 168 -10.41 13.61 3.41
N LEU A 169 -9.93 12.41 3.07
CA LEU A 169 -9.49 12.06 1.71
C LEU A 169 -10.59 12.20 0.68
N ALA A 170 -11.83 11.78 0.99
CA ALA A 170 -12.96 11.89 0.07
C ALA A 170 -13.16 13.31 -0.44
N HIS A 171 -13.23 14.27 0.49
CA HIS A 171 -13.37 15.68 0.14
C HIS A 171 -12.15 16.25 -0.61
N ALA A 172 -10.94 15.80 -0.28
CA ALA A 172 -9.73 16.23 -0.97
C ALA A 172 -9.68 15.69 -2.41
N ILE A 173 -10.16 14.45 -2.65
CA ILE A 173 -10.27 13.84 -3.97
C ILE A 173 -11.32 14.57 -4.81
N GLU A 174 -12.52 14.85 -4.26
CA GLU A 174 -13.55 15.65 -4.94
C GLU A 174 -13.00 16.98 -5.47
N ARG A 175 -12.35 17.75 -4.60
CA ARG A 175 -11.73 19.01 -5.01
C ARG A 175 -10.61 18.85 -6.05
N ALA A 176 -9.97 17.70 -6.13
CA ALA A 176 -8.93 17.44 -7.13
C ALA A 176 -9.52 17.03 -8.49
N ILE A 177 -10.72 16.41 -8.51
CA ILE A 177 -11.47 16.10 -9.72
C ILE A 177 -12.03 17.38 -10.37
N ASP A 178 -12.50 18.33 -9.56
CA ASP A 178 -13.16 19.57 -10.03
C ASP A 178 -12.16 20.63 -10.57
N ARG A 179 -10.86 20.35 -10.60
CA ARG A 179 -9.81 21.26 -11.07
C ARG A 179 -9.33 20.94 -12.47
#